data_0942d954148f99a446b57dd7234e3800
#
_entry.id   0942d954148f99a446b57dd7234e3800
#
_cell.length_a   1.000
_cell.length_b   1.000
_cell.length_c   1.000
_cell.angle_alpha   90.00
_cell.angle_beta   90.00
_cell.angle_gamma   90.00
#
_symmetry.space_group_name_H-M   'P 1'
#
loop_
_entity.id
_entity.type
_entity.pdbx_description
1 polymer ?
#
loop_
_entity_poly.entity_id
_entity_poly.type
_entity_poly.pdbx_seq_one_letter_code
_entity_poly.pdbx_strand_id
1 'polypeptide(L)'
;MVLDDTFRIAAYRLPLGFSDALFETAVRCGEITYEAGAIISKNAMLTAGWADYVQLADSPYRRRFAPLISAGVRLGCLICVDTDGHLEKIPPQTWELVEHILSKQLFMEVSRQDKPSETVEDILMHLLDGGFSSTAHFQLQASGIYLADFHPRAFALIDLETYHSAYMGKRHLKEELEAQIADSHPFLYQGDVFLFLHREGDADTLSTLAKEFQLKILVSEPLDELFDLPGLYRTAREALELMTDERFHGEPVCSVAQLR
;
A
#
# COMPACT_ATOMS: atom_id res chain seq x y z
N MET A 1 11.38 18.30 13.70
CA MET A 1 10.33 17.27 13.76
C MET A 1 10.54 16.32 12.59
N VAL A 2 10.50 15.04 12.83
CA VAL A 2 10.52 13.98 11.81
C VAL A 2 9.17 13.31 11.83
N LEU A 3 8.54 13.20 10.68
CA LEU A 3 7.28 12.50 10.46
C LEU A 3 7.54 11.22 9.69
N ASP A 4 6.75 10.18 9.95
CA ASP A 4 6.67 9.01 9.10
C ASP A 4 5.82 9.29 7.83
N ASP A 5 5.61 8.29 6.98
CA ASP A 5 4.83 8.40 5.74
C ASP A 5 3.31 8.54 5.99
N THR A 6 2.84 8.26 7.20
CA THR A 6 1.46 8.48 7.66
C THR A 6 1.27 9.81 8.40
N PHE A 7 2.30 10.67 8.38
CA PHE A 7 2.32 11.98 9.06
C PHE A 7 2.29 11.93 10.60
N ARG A 8 2.60 10.79 11.20
CA ARG A 8 2.82 10.69 12.65
C ARG A 8 4.21 11.14 13.01
N ILE A 9 4.35 11.65 14.23
CA ILE A 9 5.62 12.15 14.73
C ILE A 9 6.51 10.97 15.18
N ALA A 10 7.56 10.69 14.40
CA ALA A 10 8.58 9.72 14.79
C ALA A 10 9.57 10.31 15.81
N ALA A 11 9.94 11.59 15.64
CA ALA A 11 10.83 12.28 16.58
C ALA A 11 10.67 13.81 16.48
N TYR A 12 10.92 14.50 17.57
CA TYR A 12 10.96 15.96 17.56
C TYR A 12 11.93 16.53 18.60
N ARG A 13 12.31 17.77 18.39
CA ARG A 13 13.05 18.56 19.35
C ARG A 13 12.53 20.01 19.37
N LEU A 14 12.30 20.53 20.57
CA LEU A 14 11.91 21.93 20.81
C LEU A 14 13.05 22.65 21.50
N PRO A 15 13.52 23.80 20.98
CA PRO A 15 14.43 24.69 21.73
C PRO A 15 13.69 25.31 22.90
N LEU A 16 14.45 25.67 23.94
CA LEU A 16 13.90 26.38 25.10
C LEU A 16 13.31 27.75 24.67
N GLY A 17 12.08 28.01 25.11
CA GLY A 17 11.37 29.24 24.80
C GLY A 17 10.74 29.31 23.40
N PHE A 18 10.80 28.24 22.63
CA PHE A 18 10.08 28.16 21.37
C PHE A 18 8.60 27.92 21.63
N SER A 19 7.75 28.71 21.02
CA SER A 19 6.30 28.54 21.01
C SER A 19 5.76 28.72 19.59
N ASP A 20 5.05 27.71 19.12
CA ASP A 20 4.37 27.71 17.83
C ASP A 20 3.15 26.79 17.96
N ALA A 21 1.97 27.39 17.84
CA ALA A 21 0.71 26.68 18.10
C ALA A 21 0.50 25.45 17.19
N LEU A 22 0.96 25.49 15.95
CA LEU A 22 0.87 24.36 15.02
C LEU A 22 1.77 23.22 15.45
N PHE A 23 3.00 23.56 15.85
CA PHE A 23 3.96 22.56 16.31
C PHE A 23 3.56 21.93 17.65
N GLU A 24 3.08 22.74 18.60
CA GLU A 24 2.60 22.29 19.90
C GLU A 24 1.35 21.37 19.75
N THR A 25 0.45 21.75 18.84
CA THR A 25 -0.71 20.91 18.54
C THR A 25 -0.29 19.58 17.94
N ALA A 26 0.62 19.57 16.98
CA ALA A 26 1.14 18.35 16.39
C ALA A 26 1.79 17.44 17.45
N VAL A 27 2.65 17.99 18.32
CA VAL A 27 3.29 17.23 19.41
C VAL A 27 2.26 16.65 20.37
N ARG A 28 1.21 17.39 20.71
CA ARG A 28 0.16 16.93 21.61
C ARG A 28 -0.69 15.81 21.00
N CYS A 29 -0.97 15.89 19.69
CA CYS A 29 -1.77 14.88 18.98
C CYS A 29 -0.95 13.67 18.53
N GLY A 30 0.39 13.78 18.47
CA GLY A 30 1.27 12.74 17.93
C GLY A 30 1.37 12.72 16.41
N GLU A 31 0.64 13.62 15.72
CA GLU A 31 0.56 13.75 14.28
C GLU A 31 0.34 15.20 13.85
N ILE A 32 0.62 15.53 12.60
CA ILE A 32 0.30 16.87 12.08
C ILE A 32 -1.18 16.98 11.71
N THR A 33 -1.70 18.22 11.66
CA THR A 33 -3.08 18.46 11.26
C THR A 33 -3.31 18.08 9.81
N TYR A 34 -4.57 17.72 9.47
CA TYR A 34 -4.96 17.36 8.11
C TYR A 34 -4.58 18.46 7.09
N GLU A 35 -4.75 19.74 7.45
CA GLU A 35 -4.42 20.88 6.59
C GLU A 35 -2.91 20.94 6.32
N ALA A 36 -2.09 20.72 7.34
CA ALA A 36 -0.63 20.69 7.18
C ALA A 36 -0.19 19.49 6.33
N GLY A 37 -0.78 18.33 6.53
CA GLY A 37 -0.58 17.13 5.70
C GLY A 37 -0.97 17.36 4.25
N ALA A 38 -2.10 18.03 3.99
CA ALA A 38 -2.55 18.38 2.64
C ALA A 38 -1.59 19.35 1.94
N ILE A 39 -0.99 20.31 2.66
CA ILE A 39 0.03 21.21 2.10
C ILE A 39 1.27 20.42 1.68
N ILE A 40 1.74 19.49 2.52
CA ILE A 40 2.89 18.64 2.21
C ILE A 40 2.59 17.75 1.00
N SER A 41 1.43 17.09 0.97
CA SER A 41 1.06 16.14 -0.09
C SER A 41 0.85 16.81 -1.45
N LYS A 42 0.39 18.06 -1.48
CA LYS A 42 0.14 18.83 -2.71
C LYS A 42 1.34 19.65 -3.18
N ASN A 43 2.42 19.71 -2.41
CA ASN A 43 3.60 20.47 -2.78
C ASN A 43 4.38 19.72 -3.86
N ALA A 44 4.45 20.32 -5.06
CA ALA A 44 5.10 19.72 -6.23
C ALA A 44 6.59 19.42 -6.02
N MET A 45 7.32 20.25 -5.25
CA MET A 45 8.74 20.02 -4.96
C MET A 45 8.91 18.80 -4.05
N LEU A 46 8.10 18.69 -3.00
CA LEU A 46 8.15 17.56 -2.07
C LEU A 46 7.72 16.25 -2.76
N THR A 47 6.73 16.33 -3.65
CA THR A 47 6.29 15.17 -4.45
C THR A 47 7.38 14.72 -5.42
N ALA A 48 8.14 15.66 -5.98
CA ALA A 48 9.29 15.37 -6.84
C ALA A 48 10.56 14.93 -6.08
N GLY A 49 10.49 14.79 -4.76
CA GLY A 49 11.62 14.36 -3.93
C GLY A 49 12.56 15.49 -3.48
N TRP A 50 12.18 16.77 -3.67
CA TRP A 50 13.00 17.93 -3.32
C TRP A 50 12.51 18.61 -2.06
N ALA A 51 13.44 19.20 -1.31
CA ALA A 51 13.09 20.04 -0.17
C ALA A 51 12.50 21.39 -0.62
N ASP A 52 11.59 21.95 0.17
CA ASP A 52 10.98 23.25 -0.07
C ASP A 52 10.82 24.05 1.20
N TYR A 53 10.75 25.38 1.06
CA TYR A 53 10.51 26.32 2.14
C TYR A 53 9.08 26.85 2.06
N VAL A 54 8.29 26.58 3.09
CA VAL A 54 6.88 26.92 3.14
C VAL A 54 6.60 27.87 4.31
N GLN A 55 5.82 28.92 4.06
CA GLN A 55 5.24 29.79 5.08
C GLN A 55 3.78 29.38 5.27
N LEU A 56 3.42 28.96 6.48
CA LEU A 56 2.04 28.67 6.83
C LEU A 56 1.33 29.93 7.31
N ALA A 57 0.05 30.10 6.95
CA ALA A 57 -0.71 31.34 7.23
C ALA A 57 -0.82 31.65 8.72
N ASP A 58 -0.92 30.62 9.56
CA ASP A 58 -1.15 30.74 11.00
C ASP A 58 0.14 30.66 11.84
N SER A 59 1.31 30.82 11.22
CA SER A 59 2.58 30.79 11.92
C SER A 59 3.52 31.89 11.45
N PRO A 60 4.21 32.57 12.36
CA PRO A 60 5.21 33.57 11.99
C PRO A 60 6.49 32.98 11.40
N TYR A 61 6.66 31.68 11.52
CA TYR A 61 7.89 31.00 11.15
C TYR A 61 7.83 30.37 9.77
N ARG A 62 8.88 30.61 8.99
CA ARG A 62 9.14 29.85 7.77
C ARG A 62 9.63 28.44 8.12
N ARG A 63 9.27 27.44 7.32
CA ARG A 63 9.64 26.06 7.54
C ARG A 63 10.31 25.47 6.32
N ARG A 64 11.33 24.67 6.53
CA ARG A 64 11.90 23.81 5.53
C ARG A 64 11.29 22.43 5.69
N PHE A 65 10.66 21.94 4.65
CA PHE A 65 10.18 20.58 4.51
C PHE A 65 11.15 19.81 3.61
N ALA A 66 11.54 18.61 4.01
CA ALA A 66 12.39 17.75 3.19
C ALA A 66 11.88 16.31 3.21
N PRO A 67 11.63 15.70 2.06
CA PRO A 67 11.23 14.29 2.01
C PRO A 67 12.40 13.41 2.45
N LEU A 68 12.13 12.41 3.27
CA LEU A 68 13.08 11.40 3.71
C LEU A 68 12.88 10.15 2.85
N ILE A 69 13.86 9.88 1.99
CA ILE A 69 13.77 8.84 0.95
C ILE A 69 14.88 7.81 1.17
N SER A 70 14.53 6.52 1.09
CA SER A 70 15.50 5.42 1.08
C SER A 70 15.03 4.36 0.08
N ALA A 71 15.97 3.78 -0.67
CA ALA A 71 15.69 2.80 -1.72
C ALA A 71 14.60 3.26 -2.74
N GLY A 72 14.52 4.56 -3.04
CA GLY A 72 13.49 5.13 -3.91
C GLY A 72 12.11 5.32 -3.27
N VAL A 73 11.93 4.87 -2.03
CA VAL A 73 10.66 4.97 -1.29
C VAL A 73 10.72 6.15 -0.32
N ARG A 74 9.65 6.96 -0.30
CA ARG A 74 9.47 8.04 0.66
C ARG A 74 9.01 7.46 2.01
N LEU A 75 9.87 7.56 3.03
CA LEU A 75 9.63 7.02 4.36
C LEU A 75 9.03 8.03 5.33
N GLY A 76 9.05 9.31 4.94
CA GLY A 76 8.56 10.37 5.81
C GLY A 76 8.99 11.76 5.36
N CYS A 77 8.95 12.71 6.30
CA CYS A 77 9.30 14.09 6.06
C CYS A 77 10.04 14.72 7.26
N LEU A 78 11.11 15.46 6.99
CA LEU A 78 11.76 16.34 7.97
C LEU A 78 11.13 17.72 7.90
N ILE A 79 10.71 18.26 9.05
CA ILE A 79 10.23 19.63 9.20
C ILE A 79 11.18 20.39 10.12
N CYS A 80 11.83 21.43 9.59
CA CYS A 80 12.65 22.36 10.36
C CYS A 80 12.00 23.73 10.37
N VAL A 81 11.83 24.31 11.56
CA VAL A 81 11.26 25.65 11.76
C VAL A 81 12.40 26.67 11.86
N ASP A 82 12.31 27.73 11.08
CA ASP A 82 13.30 28.81 11.07
C ASP A 82 12.96 29.84 12.14
N THR A 83 13.61 29.72 13.29
CA THR A 83 13.37 30.58 14.44
C THR A 83 14.22 31.87 14.44
N ASP A 84 15.29 31.89 13.67
CA ASP A 84 16.32 32.95 13.71
C ASP A 84 16.81 33.37 12.31
N GLY A 85 16.18 32.90 11.23
CA GLY A 85 16.54 33.28 9.86
C GLY A 85 17.84 32.61 9.38
N HIS A 86 18.22 31.48 9.97
CA HIS A 86 19.50 30.82 9.67
C HIS A 86 19.38 29.53 8.84
N LEU A 87 18.18 28.95 8.63
CA LEU A 87 18.05 27.71 7.89
C LEU A 87 18.59 27.78 6.45
N GLU A 88 18.41 28.92 5.78
CA GLU A 88 18.92 29.13 4.41
C GLU A 88 20.45 29.28 4.33
N LYS A 89 21.09 29.55 5.46
CA LYS A 89 22.55 29.69 5.54
C LYS A 89 23.27 28.38 5.77
N ILE A 90 22.51 27.30 6.07
CA ILE A 90 23.05 25.97 6.25
C ILE A 90 23.47 25.42 4.87
N PRO A 91 24.72 24.97 4.72
CA PRO A 91 25.19 24.43 3.45
C PRO A 91 24.35 23.25 2.95
N PRO A 92 24.10 23.14 1.64
CA PRO A 92 23.34 22.01 1.05
C PRO A 92 23.87 20.63 1.46
N GLN A 93 25.19 20.48 1.52
CA GLN A 93 25.83 19.21 1.93
C GLN A 93 25.48 18.79 3.37
N THR A 94 25.25 19.78 4.25
CA THR A 94 24.80 19.51 5.62
C THR A 94 23.38 18.97 5.63
N TRP A 95 22.50 19.55 4.79
CA TRP A 95 21.13 19.08 4.64
C TRP A 95 21.09 17.66 4.07
N GLU A 96 21.86 17.40 3.01
CA GLU A 96 21.97 16.06 2.39
C GLU A 96 22.39 15.01 3.42
N LEU A 97 23.40 15.33 4.27
CA LEU A 97 23.85 14.43 5.32
C LEU A 97 22.76 14.16 6.36
N VAL A 98 22.07 15.21 6.84
CA VAL A 98 20.98 15.09 7.82
C VAL A 98 19.83 14.26 7.27
N GLU A 99 19.40 14.54 6.05
CA GLU A 99 18.33 13.83 5.36
C GLU A 99 18.71 12.36 5.15
N HIS A 100 19.94 12.08 4.73
CA HIS A 100 20.44 10.72 4.56
C HIS A 100 20.44 9.92 5.87
N ILE A 101 20.95 10.53 6.97
CA ILE A 101 20.98 9.87 8.28
C ILE A 101 19.56 9.57 8.78
N LEU A 102 18.65 10.53 8.68
CA LEU A 102 17.27 10.37 9.13
C LEU A 102 16.50 9.36 8.26
N SER A 103 16.70 9.38 6.95
CA SER A 103 16.11 8.41 6.03
C SER A 103 16.58 6.99 6.36
N LYS A 104 17.89 6.83 6.63
CA LYS A 104 18.45 5.53 7.02
C LYS A 104 17.90 5.06 8.38
N GLN A 105 17.70 5.97 9.34
CA GLN A 105 17.14 5.63 10.64
C GLN A 105 15.68 5.17 10.51
N LEU A 106 14.85 5.90 9.77
CA LEU A 106 13.47 5.50 9.50
C LEU A 106 13.41 4.15 8.77
N PHE A 107 14.27 3.95 7.77
CA PHE A 107 14.38 2.67 7.08
C PHE A 107 14.66 1.52 8.04
N MET A 108 15.59 1.71 8.98
CA MET A 108 15.92 0.69 9.98
C MET A 108 14.77 0.42 10.94
N GLU A 109 13.99 1.43 11.31
CA GLU A 109 12.83 1.28 12.19
C GLU A 109 11.72 0.49 11.50
N VAL A 110 11.38 0.86 10.27
CA VAL A 110 10.39 0.14 9.46
C VAL A 110 10.83 -1.31 9.23
N SER A 111 12.10 -1.53 8.84
CA SER A 111 12.64 -2.88 8.58
C SER A 111 12.77 -3.78 9.82
N ARG A 112 12.72 -3.21 11.04
CA ARG A 112 12.77 -3.99 12.28
C ARG A 112 11.42 -4.53 12.74
N GLN A 113 10.32 -3.97 12.21
CA GLN A 113 8.97 -4.33 12.64
C GLN A 113 8.53 -5.71 12.14
N ASP A 114 9.18 -6.24 11.08
CA ASP A 114 8.81 -7.52 10.49
C ASP A 114 9.95 -8.53 10.43
N LYS A 115 9.56 -9.81 10.53
CA LYS A 115 10.41 -10.91 10.07
C LYS A 115 10.47 -10.82 8.53
N PRO A 116 11.63 -11.08 7.90
CA PRO A 116 11.69 -11.13 6.44
C PRO A 116 10.71 -12.20 5.95
N SER A 117 9.76 -11.79 5.11
CA SER A 117 8.92 -12.74 4.39
C SER A 117 9.80 -13.55 3.44
N GLU A 118 9.67 -14.87 3.52
CA GLU A 118 10.56 -15.77 2.77
C GLU A 118 10.15 -15.89 1.30
N THR A 119 8.85 -15.67 1.00
CA THR A 119 8.31 -15.80 -0.35
C THR A 119 7.42 -14.61 -0.74
N VAL A 120 7.17 -14.47 -2.03
CA VAL A 120 6.22 -13.48 -2.56
C VAL A 120 4.79 -13.76 -2.07
N GLU A 121 4.40 -15.04 -1.99
CA GLU A 121 3.10 -15.44 -1.45
C GLU A 121 2.96 -14.99 0.01
N ASP A 122 4.02 -15.08 0.82
CA ASP A 122 4.01 -14.62 2.22
C ASP A 122 3.77 -13.11 2.32
N ILE A 123 4.42 -12.31 1.45
CA ILE A 123 4.22 -10.85 1.41
C ILE A 123 2.79 -10.51 1.01
N LEU A 124 2.24 -11.19 0.00
CA LEU A 124 0.86 -10.98 -0.44
C LEU A 124 -0.17 -11.41 0.62
N MET A 125 0.06 -12.54 1.28
CA MET A 125 -0.79 -12.97 2.39
C MET A 125 -0.72 -11.99 3.57
N HIS A 126 0.49 -11.53 3.91
CA HIS A 126 0.67 -10.51 4.95
C HIS A 126 -0.01 -9.18 4.59
N LEU A 127 0.00 -8.80 3.30
CA LEU A 127 -0.74 -7.64 2.81
C LEU A 127 -2.25 -7.84 2.98
N LEU A 128 -2.79 -8.98 2.52
CA LEU A 128 -4.21 -9.31 2.64
C LEU A 128 -4.70 -9.34 4.09
N ASP A 129 -3.86 -9.78 5.02
CA ASP A 129 -4.12 -9.77 6.46
C ASP A 129 -4.08 -8.35 7.08
N GLY A 130 -3.71 -7.32 6.29
CA GLY A 130 -3.55 -5.95 6.76
C GLY A 130 -2.33 -5.78 7.67
N GLY A 131 -1.31 -6.63 7.53
CA GLY A 131 -0.15 -6.67 8.40
C GLY A 131 0.84 -5.52 8.19
N PHE A 132 0.79 -4.82 7.04
CA PHE A 132 1.65 -3.67 6.79
C PHE A 132 1.09 -2.41 7.43
N SER A 133 1.91 -1.71 8.20
CA SER A 133 1.54 -0.48 8.89
C SER A 133 1.35 0.71 7.94
N SER A 134 1.98 0.67 6.75
CA SER A 134 1.93 1.75 5.77
C SER A 134 2.32 1.28 4.36
N THR A 135 1.99 2.10 3.35
CA THR A 135 2.40 1.89 1.96
C THR A 135 3.92 1.82 1.81
N ALA A 136 4.67 2.70 2.52
CA ALA A 136 6.12 2.69 2.49
C ALA A 136 6.70 1.39 3.05
N HIS A 137 6.11 0.85 4.11
CA HIS A 137 6.49 -0.43 4.68
C HIS A 137 6.31 -1.57 3.68
N PHE A 138 5.14 -1.66 3.04
CA PHE A 138 4.88 -2.63 1.97
C PHE A 138 5.89 -2.47 0.80
N GLN A 139 6.09 -1.25 0.31
CA GLN A 139 7.02 -0.97 -0.79
C GLN A 139 8.46 -1.37 -0.48
N LEU A 140 8.90 -1.21 0.77
CA LEU A 140 10.23 -1.67 1.20
C LEU A 140 10.36 -3.19 1.17
N GLN A 141 9.35 -3.91 1.62
CA GLN A 141 9.34 -5.38 1.55
C GLN A 141 9.22 -5.89 0.11
N ALA A 142 8.45 -5.18 -0.73
CA ALA A 142 8.31 -5.48 -2.15
C ALA A 142 9.55 -5.08 -2.98
N SER A 143 10.42 -4.19 -2.45
CA SER A 143 11.62 -3.74 -3.17
C SER A 143 12.60 -4.91 -3.38
N GLY A 144 13.04 -5.06 -4.62
CA GLY A 144 13.97 -6.14 -4.99
C GLY A 144 13.30 -7.45 -5.42
N ILE A 145 11.98 -7.51 -5.40
CA ILE A 145 11.19 -8.58 -5.99
C ILE A 145 10.24 -8.01 -7.06
N TYR A 146 9.63 -8.87 -7.87
CA TYR A 146 8.78 -8.42 -8.99
C TYR A 146 7.55 -7.61 -8.54
N LEU A 147 7.12 -7.67 -7.28
CA LEU A 147 5.99 -6.90 -6.76
C LEU A 147 6.20 -5.37 -6.81
N ALA A 148 7.44 -4.89 -6.89
CA ALA A 148 7.73 -3.46 -7.03
C ALA A 148 7.16 -2.87 -8.34
N ASP A 149 7.15 -3.67 -9.42
CA ASP A 149 6.66 -3.29 -10.76
C ASP A 149 5.39 -4.05 -11.15
N PHE A 150 4.69 -4.62 -10.17
CA PHE A 150 3.52 -5.47 -10.39
C PHE A 150 2.24 -4.65 -10.29
N HIS A 151 1.58 -4.44 -11.43
CA HIS A 151 0.38 -3.62 -11.55
C HIS A 151 -0.77 -4.43 -12.17
N PRO A 152 -1.41 -5.33 -11.41
CA PRO A 152 -2.60 -6.04 -11.88
C PRO A 152 -3.79 -5.08 -11.97
N ARG A 153 -4.69 -5.35 -12.92
CA ARG A 153 -5.93 -4.56 -13.09
C ARG A 153 -7.02 -4.92 -12.10
N ALA A 154 -7.04 -6.17 -11.69
CA ALA A 154 -8.03 -6.74 -10.78
C ALA A 154 -7.48 -8.05 -10.20
N PHE A 155 -8.25 -8.68 -9.34
CA PHE A 155 -8.03 -10.06 -8.92
C PHE A 155 -9.32 -10.87 -9.03
N ALA A 156 -9.20 -12.20 -8.96
CA ALA A 156 -10.32 -13.09 -8.87
C ALA A 156 -10.20 -14.02 -7.66
N LEU A 157 -11.35 -14.37 -7.10
CA LEU A 157 -11.49 -15.36 -6.04
C LEU A 157 -12.24 -16.57 -6.60
N ILE A 158 -11.71 -17.76 -6.37
CA ILE A 158 -12.35 -19.02 -6.74
C ILE A 158 -12.75 -19.76 -5.48
N ASP A 159 -14.05 -19.94 -5.28
CA ASP A 159 -14.60 -20.70 -4.16
C ASP A 159 -14.25 -22.18 -4.29
N LEU A 160 -13.51 -22.69 -3.30
CA LEU A 160 -13.15 -24.10 -3.24
C LEU A 160 -14.09 -24.93 -2.34
N GLU A 161 -15.03 -24.35 -1.64
CA GLU A 161 -15.99 -25.10 -0.82
C GLU A 161 -16.96 -25.88 -1.70
N THR A 162 -17.35 -25.30 -2.84
CA THR A 162 -18.22 -25.94 -3.83
C THR A 162 -17.46 -26.76 -4.88
N TYR A 163 -16.13 -26.69 -4.87
CA TYR A 163 -15.29 -27.42 -5.82
C TYR A 163 -15.23 -28.93 -5.52
N HIS A 164 -15.84 -29.70 -6.37
CA HIS A 164 -15.78 -31.17 -6.29
C HIS A 164 -14.54 -31.70 -7.00
N SER A 165 -13.57 -32.17 -6.23
CA SER A 165 -12.25 -32.64 -6.67
C SER A 165 -12.28 -33.93 -7.52
N ALA A 166 -13.45 -34.38 -8.03
CA ALA A 166 -13.55 -35.56 -8.90
C ALA A 166 -12.74 -35.42 -10.21
N TYR A 167 -12.46 -34.20 -10.62
CA TYR A 167 -11.80 -33.91 -11.90
C TYR A 167 -10.35 -33.45 -11.75
N MET A 168 -10.02 -32.71 -10.68
CA MET A 168 -8.71 -32.08 -10.53
C MET A 168 -8.39 -31.76 -9.06
N GLY A 169 -7.19 -32.12 -8.59
CA GLY A 169 -6.73 -31.70 -7.25
C GLY A 169 -6.46 -30.19 -7.20
N LYS A 170 -6.58 -29.58 -6.02
CA LYS A 170 -6.35 -28.14 -5.81
C LYS A 170 -5.01 -27.63 -6.37
N ARG A 171 -3.97 -28.46 -6.29
CA ARG A 171 -2.65 -28.15 -6.85
C ARG A 171 -2.68 -28.06 -8.37
N HIS A 172 -3.34 -28.99 -9.03
CA HIS A 172 -3.45 -29.01 -10.48
C HIS A 172 -4.32 -27.87 -11.01
N LEU A 173 -5.37 -27.47 -10.27
CA LEU A 173 -6.14 -26.27 -10.58
C LEU A 173 -5.25 -25.00 -10.57
N LYS A 174 -4.37 -24.87 -9.56
CA LYS A 174 -3.40 -23.75 -9.50
C LYS A 174 -2.48 -23.76 -10.72
N GLU A 175 -1.89 -24.90 -11.08
CA GLU A 175 -1.01 -25.07 -12.23
C GLU A 175 -1.73 -24.73 -13.56
N GLU A 176 -3.00 -25.12 -13.70
CA GLU A 176 -3.80 -24.83 -14.89
C GLU A 176 -4.13 -23.32 -14.99
N LEU A 177 -4.52 -22.68 -13.90
CA LEU A 177 -4.76 -21.24 -13.85
C LEU A 177 -3.52 -20.45 -14.25
N GLU A 178 -2.35 -20.82 -13.73
CA GLU A 178 -1.07 -20.20 -14.05
C GLU A 178 -0.67 -20.38 -15.51
N ALA A 179 -0.99 -21.54 -16.10
CA ALA A 179 -0.72 -21.83 -17.51
C ALA A 179 -1.64 -21.07 -18.47
N GLN A 180 -2.91 -20.86 -18.10
CA GLN A 180 -3.93 -20.24 -18.96
C GLN A 180 -3.95 -18.70 -18.81
N ILE A 181 -3.61 -18.16 -17.64
CA ILE A 181 -3.63 -16.72 -17.34
C ILE A 181 -2.21 -16.29 -16.95
N ALA A 182 -1.51 -15.67 -17.90
CA ALA A 182 -0.14 -15.23 -17.70
C ALA A 182 -0.05 -14.22 -16.55
N ASP A 183 0.99 -14.35 -15.74
CA ASP A 183 1.29 -13.48 -14.60
C ASP A 183 0.21 -13.47 -13.50
N SER A 184 -0.67 -14.48 -13.45
CA SER A 184 -1.81 -14.54 -12.51
C SER A 184 -1.41 -14.86 -11.07
N HIS A 185 -0.26 -15.49 -10.85
CA HIS A 185 0.26 -15.87 -9.53
C HIS A 185 -0.80 -16.47 -8.58
N PRO A 186 -1.45 -17.59 -8.95
CA PRO A 186 -2.50 -18.16 -8.14
C PRO A 186 -1.94 -18.74 -6.84
N PHE A 187 -2.57 -18.43 -5.69
CA PHE A 187 -2.23 -19.00 -4.38
C PHE A 187 -3.49 -19.26 -3.55
N LEU A 188 -3.34 -20.11 -2.53
CA LEU A 188 -4.42 -20.42 -1.60
C LEU A 188 -4.44 -19.40 -0.46
N TYR A 189 -5.60 -18.77 -0.26
CA TYR A 189 -5.80 -17.85 0.83
C TYR A 189 -7.19 -18.01 1.45
N GLN A 190 -7.25 -18.23 2.76
CA GLN A 190 -8.48 -18.44 3.55
C GLN A 190 -9.45 -19.50 2.98
N GLY A 191 -8.93 -20.49 2.27
CA GLY A 191 -9.72 -21.59 1.70
C GLY A 191 -10.10 -21.44 0.24
N ASP A 192 -9.91 -20.24 -0.35
CA ASP A 192 -10.15 -19.94 -1.75
C ASP A 192 -8.84 -19.91 -2.55
N VAL A 193 -8.95 -19.97 -3.89
CA VAL A 193 -7.83 -19.61 -4.76
C VAL A 193 -7.96 -18.13 -5.08
N PHE A 194 -6.91 -17.39 -4.75
CA PHE A 194 -6.71 -15.99 -5.13
C PHE A 194 -5.78 -15.94 -6.36
N LEU A 195 -6.11 -15.11 -7.37
CA LEU A 195 -5.23 -14.86 -8.51
C LEU A 195 -5.40 -13.46 -9.06
N PHE A 196 -4.34 -12.92 -9.69
CA PHE A 196 -4.37 -11.60 -10.32
C PHE A 196 -4.76 -11.64 -11.79
N LEU A 197 -5.38 -10.57 -12.27
CA LEU A 197 -5.79 -10.37 -13.66
C LEU A 197 -5.11 -9.12 -14.22
N HIS A 198 -4.51 -9.26 -15.39
CA HIS A 198 -3.73 -8.17 -16.03
C HIS A 198 -4.38 -7.67 -17.32
N ARG A 199 -5.10 -8.54 -18.05
CA ARG A 199 -5.62 -8.27 -19.39
C ARG A 199 -7.15 -8.29 -19.38
N GLU A 200 -7.75 -7.55 -20.31
CA GLU A 200 -9.22 -7.58 -20.48
C GLU A 200 -9.75 -8.97 -20.83
N GLY A 201 -8.98 -9.76 -21.60
CA GLY A 201 -9.33 -11.11 -21.99
C GLY A 201 -9.22 -12.17 -20.88
N ASP A 202 -8.62 -11.86 -19.73
CA ASP A 202 -8.45 -12.82 -18.63
C ASP A 202 -9.82 -13.25 -18.05
N ALA A 203 -10.82 -12.36 -18.04
CA ALA A 203 -12.17 -12.66 -17.60
C ALA A 203 -12.87 -13.70 -18.52
N ASP A 204 -12.64 -13.63 -19.83
CA ASP A 204 -13.19 -14.60 -20.80
C ASP A 204 -12.54 -15.96 -20.61
N THR A 205 -11.24 -16.00 -20.35
CA THR A 205 -10.50 -17.23 -20.02
C THR A 205 -11.04 -17.84 -18.73
N LEU A 206 -11.24 -17.03 -17.68
CA LEU A 206 -11.86 -17.49 -16.44
C LEU A 206 -13.28 -18.05 -16.67
N SER A 207 -14.08 -17.42 -17.53
CA SER A 207 -15.42 -17.88 -17.86
C SER A 207 -15.40 -19.26 -18.55
N THR A 208 -14.39 -19.52 -19.36
CA THR A 208 -14.18 -20.81 -20.00
C THR A 208 -13.80 -21.88 -18.97
N LEU A 209 -12.80 -21.61 -18.14
CA LEU A 209 -12.35 -22.50 -17.07
C LEU A 209 -13.45 -22.77 -16.04
N ALA A 210 -14.23 -21.75 -15.70
CA ALA A 210 -15.34 -21.89 -14.75
C ALA A 210 -16.42 -22.86 -15.24
N LYS A 211 -16.72 -22.86 -16.55
CA LYS A 211 -17.66 -23.80 -17.16
C LYS A 211 -17.08 -25.21 -17.24
N GLU A 212 -15.81 -25.34 -17.61
CA GLU A 212 -15.13 -26.62 -17.76
C GLU A 212 -14.99 -27.34 -16.42
N PHE A 213 -14.59 -26.62 -15.39
CA PHE A 213 -14.31 -27.19 -14.06
C PHE A 213 -15.42 -26.97 -13.04
N GLN A 214 -16.55 -26.38 -13.44
CA GLN A 214 -17.69 -26.05 -12.58
C GLN A 214 -17.30 -25.17 -11.37
N LEU A 215 -16.45 -24.17 -11.61
CA LEU A 215 -15.97 -23.25 -10.58
C LEU A 215 -16.93 -22.08 -10.40
N LYS A 216 -17.02 -21.56 -9.18
CA LYS A 216 -17.59 -20.26 -8.89
C LYS A 216 -16.45 -19.26 -8.75
N ILE A 217 -16.47 -18.22 -9.56
CA ILE A 217 -15.41 -17.23 -9.65
C ILE A 217 -16.01 -15.83 -9.47
N LEU A 218 -15.45 -15.06 -8.55
CA LEU A 218 -15.77 -13.66 -8.38
C LEU A 218 -14.58 -12.81 -8.84
N VAL A 219 -14.83 -11.85 -9.72
CA VAL A 219 -13.86 -10.85 -10.17
C VAL A 219 -14.05 -9.58 -9.35
N SER A 220 -12.95 -9.03 -8.80
CA SER A 220 -12.95 -7.82 -7.99
C SER A 220 -13.31 -6.56 -8.80
N GLU A 221 -13.52 -5.47 -8.09
CA GLU A 221 -13.41 -4.12 -8.68
C GLU A 221 -11.96 -3.87 -9.16
N PRO A 222 -11.76 -2.86 -10.03
CA PRO A 222 -10.42 -2.47 -10.47
C PRO A 222 -9.48 -2.20 -9.29
N LEU A 223 -8.25 -2.65 -9.42
CA LEU A 223 -7.19 -2.47 -8.44
C LEU A 223 -6.22 -1.41 -8.96
N ASP A 224 -6.21 -0.23 -8.35
CA ASP A 224 -5.33 0.87 -8.73
C ASP A 224 -3.95 0.73 -8.07
N GLU A 225 -3.91 0.38 -6.78
CA GLU A 225 -2.69 0.14 -6.03
C GLU A 225 -2.76 -1.18 -5.24
N LEU A 226 -1.65 -1.93 -5.20
CA LEU A 226 -1.60 -3.20 -4.44
C LEU A 226 -1.93 -3.01 -2.96
N PHE A 227 -1.62 -1.86 -2.38
CA PHE A 227 -1.89 -1.56 -0.99
C PHE A 227 -3.39 -1.49 -0.65
N ASP A 228 -4.26 -1.29 -1.65
CA ASP A 228 -5.72 -1.28 -1.49
C ASP A 228 -6.32 -2.70 -1.43
N LEU A 229 -5.51 -3.71 -1.72
CA LEU A 229 -5.91 -5.11 -1.81
C LEU A 229 -6.70 -5.61 -0.58
N PRO A 230 -6.33 -5.29 0.69
CA PRO A 230 -7.09 -5.77 1.86
C PRO A 230 -8.54 -5.26 1.91
N GLY A 231 -8.76 -4.01 1.47
CA GLY A 231 -10.09 -3.40 1.39
C GLY A 231 -10.96 -4.05 0.32
N LEU A 232 -10.41 -4.17 -0.88
CA LEU A 232 -11.08 -4.82 -2.01
C LEU A 232 -11.34 -6.31 -1.78
N TYR A 233 -10.41 -7.01 -1.13
CA TYR A 233 -10.58 -8.42 -0.78
C TYR A 233 -11.77 -8.63 0.16
N ARG A 234 -11.93 -7.83 1.21
CA ARG A 234 -13.08 -7.92 2.12
C ARG A 234 -14.40 -7.75 1.38
N THR A 235 -14.50 -6.75 0.53
CA THR A 235 -15.69 -6.51 -0.30
C THR A 235 -15.95 -7.68 -1.27
N ALA A 236 -14.90 -8.21 -1.89
CA ALA A 236 -15.03 -9.35 -2.79
C ALA A 236 -15.43 -10.63 -2.03
N ARG A 237 -14.91 -10.84 -0.83
CA ARG A 237 -15.29 -12.01 0.01
C ARG A 237 -16.75 -11.96 0.43
N GLU A 238 -17.24 -10.79 0.86
CA GLU A 238 -18.67 -10.60 1.17
C GLU A 238 -19.55 -10.84 -0.06
N ALA A 239 -19.13 -10.39 -1.25
CA ALA A 239 -19.84 -10.63 -2.50
C ALA A 239 -19.82 -12.12 -2.90
N LEU A 240 -18.71 -12.83 -2.70
CA LEU A 240 -18.61 -14.27 -2.97
C LEU A 240 -19.61 -15.09 -2.12
N GLU A 241 -19.81 -14.69 -0.86
CA GLU A 241 -20.83 -15.31 -0.01
C GLU A 241 -22.24 -15.12 -0.57
N LEU A 242 -22.54 -13.97 -1.18
CA LEU A 242 -23.83 -13.70 -1.83
C LEU A 242 -24.06 -14.58 -3.08
N MET A 243 -22.99 -14.96 -3.80
CA MET A 243 -23.09 -15.87 -4.95
C MET A 243 -23.58 -17.28 -4.57
N THR A 244 -23.49 -17.68 -3.31
CA THR A 244 -24.03 -18.94 -2.81
C THR A 244 -25.54 -18.91 -2.61
N ASP A 245 -26.18 -17.74 -2.61
CA ASP A 245 -27.63 -17.58 -2.50
C ASP A 245 -28.34 -18.07 -3.80
N GLU A 246 -29.42 -18.82 -3.66
CA GLU A 246 -30.22 -19.37 -4.77
C GLU A 246 -30.69 -18.33 -5.79
N ARG A 247 -30.71 -17.07 -5.42
CA ARG A 247 -31.11 -15.95 -6.30
C ARG A 247 -30.09 -15.62 -7.41
N PHE A 248 -28.84 -16.06 -7.25
CA PHE A 248 -27.75 -15.82 -8.19
C PHE A 248 -27.31 -17.08 -8.97
N HIS A 249 -28.20 -18.09 -9.08
CA HIS A 249 -27.97 -19.31 -9.83
C HIS A 249 -27.99 -19.05 -11.34
N GLY A 250 -26.89 -18.64 -11.93
CA GLY A 250 -26.88 -18.48 -13.39
C GLY A 250 -25.52 -18.33 -14.04
N GLU A 251 -24.63 -17.56 -13.48
CA GLU A 251 -23.33 -17.32 -14.09
C GLU A 251 -22.19 -17.84 -13.20
N PRO A 252 -21.28 -18.66 -13.76
CA PRO A 252 -20.17 -19.21 -13.00
C PRO A 252 -19.12 -18.14 -12.66
N VAL A 253 -19.11 -17.01 -13.38
CA VAL A 253 -18.24 -15.85 -13.13
C VAL A 253 -19.10 -14.61 -12.98
N CYS A 254 -18.96 -13.93 -11.85
CA CYS A 254 -19.60 -12.64 -11.57
C CYS A 254 -18.53 -11.60 -11.21
N SER A 255 -18.84 -10.32 -11.45
CA SER A 255 -18.05 -9.22 -10.89
C SER A 255 -18.72 -8.67 -9.63
N VAL A 256 -17.92 -8.07 -8.73
CA VAL A 256 -18.45 -7.37 -7.54
C VAL A 256 -19.47 -6.30 -7.95
N ALA A 257 -19.25 -5.61 -9.07
CA ALA A 257 -20.16 -4.59 -9.58
C ALA A 257 -21.54 -5.13 -10.01
N GLN A 258 -21.65 -6.41 -10.39
CA GLN A 258 -22.92 -7.05 -10.78
C GLN A 258 -23.73 -7.51 -9.56
N LEU A 259 -23.10 -7.63 -8.40
CA LEU A 259 -23.73 -8.13 -7.17
C LEU A 259 -24.17 -6.97 -6.22
N ARG A 260 -23.80 -5.75 -6.52
CA ARG A 260 -24.26 -4.51 -5.85
C ARG A 260 -25.52 -3.98 -6.52
#